data_6f3d241c53d86423511375665f5f8433
#
_entry.id   6f3d241c53d86423511375665f5f8433
#
_cell.length_a   1.000
_cell.length_b   1.000
_cell.length_c   1.000
_cell.angle_alpha   90.00
_cell.angle_beta   90.00
_cell.angle_gamma   90.00
#
_symmetry.space_group_name_H-M   'P 1'
#
loop_
_entity.id
_entity.type
_entity.pdbx_description
1 polymer ?
#
loop_
_entity_poly.entity_id
_entity_poly.type
_entity_poly.pdbx_seq_one_letter_code
_entity_poly.pdbx_strand_id
1 'polypeptide(L)'
;MKILFSPSESKSKTNTQTCINENSFVFSNLYNKRLEVLTKYKNHIKQCSEGELEKFFGIKDKNEMQELAQDIITKDTIKAIQRYNGVAFDYLDYENLSEASREYIDENILIFSNLFGPILAKDLIPYYKLKQGEKIKDFNIEKFYKDNFSDEIDKFLENELIIDLRAKFYEKFYTIKRPFLTLTFLKNSKSLSHFAKAYRGKMLRILANKNIHSKEALLENLPNDLKIKEIKIQGLKEEVILDIVS
;
A
#
# COMPACT_ATOMS: atom_id res chain seq x y z
N MET A 1 1.11 9.13 -14.44
CA MET A 1 -0.03 8.80 -13.55
C MET A 1 0.49 8.09 -12.31
N LYS A 2 0.02 8.41 -11.12
CA LYS A 2 0.40 7.74 -9.88
C LYS A 2 -0.83 7.21 -9.14
N ILE A 3 -0.69 6.05 -8.54
CA ILE A 3 -1.79 5.34 -7.88
C ILE A 3 -1.43 5.15 -6.41
N LEU A 4 -2.26 5.67 -5.53
CA LEU A 4 -2.11 5.49 -4.09
C LEU A 4 -2.85 4.22 -3.66
N PHE A 5 -2.17 3.34 -2.93
CA PHE A 5 -2.69 2.01 -2.62
C PHE A 5 -2.51 1.63 -1.16
N SER A 6 -3.35 0.71 -0.69
CA SER A 6 -3.23 0.16 0.67
C SER A 6 -2.33 -1.07 0.69
N PRO A 7 -1.59 -1.30 1.78
CA PRO A 7 -0.89 -2.56 2.01
C PRO A 7 -1.88 -3.68 2.36
N SER A 8 -1.34 -4.87 2.63
CA SER A 8 -2.08 -5.97 3.25
C SER A 8 -1.46 -6.38 4.60
N GLU A 9 -2.28 -6.95 5.48
CA GLU A 9 -1.78 -7.56 6.72
C GLU A 9 -1.07 -8.88 6.44
N SER A 10 -1.53 -9.64 5.45
CA SER A 10 -0.89 -10.87 4.99
C SER A 10 0.34 -10.54 4.13
N LYS A 11 1.43 -11.29 4.34
CA LYS A 11 2.71 -11.05 3.67
C LYS A 11 3.41 -12.36 3.32
N SER A 12 4.09 -12.38 2.18
CA SER A 12 5.02 -13.43 1.80
C SER A 12 6.24 -13.44 2.71
N LYS A 13 6.79 -14.62 3.01
CA LYS A 13 8.07 -14.78 3.72
C LYS A 13 9.27 -14.90 2.77
N THR A 14 9.03 -14.93 1.45
CA THR A 14 10.09 -15.00 0.44
C THR A 14 11.00 -13.77 0.52
N ASN A 15 12.29 -13.98 0.35
CA ASN A 15 13.30 -12.94 0.30
C ASN A 15 14.22 -13.20 -0.90
N THR A 16 14.62 -12.15 -1.60
CA THR A 16 15.46 -12.24 -2.81
C THR A 16 16.59 -11.22 -2.84
N GLN A 17 16.59 -10.27 -1.91
CA GLN A 17 17.53 -9.16 -1.85
C GLN A 17 18.12 -9.05 -0.45
N THR A 18 19.24 -8.35 -0.35
CA THR A 18 19.90 -8.04 0.93
C THR A 18 19.06 -7.11 1.81
N CYS A 19 19.52 -6.83 3.01
CA CYS A 19 18.86 -5.93 3.96
C CYS A 19 18.66 -4.51 3.41
N ILE A 20 17.75 -3.76 4.05
CA ILE A 20 17.43 -2.38 3.65
C ILE A 20 18.61 -1.43 3.81
N ASN A 21 18.68 -0.46 2.88
CA ASN A 21 19.54 0.70 2.95
C ASN A 21 18.80 1.92 2.37
N GLU A 22 19.45 3.06 2.27
CA GLU A 22 18.82 4.30 1.76
C GLU A 22 18.29 4.16 0.33
N ASN A 23 18.99 3.39 -0.52
CA ASN A 23 18.59 3.16 -1.91
C ASN A 23 17.45 2.15 -2.07
N SER A 24 17.01 1.54 -0.98
CA SER A 24 15.86 0.63 -0.98
C SER A 24 14.52 1.35 -1.15
N PHE A 25 14.48 2.68 -1.10
CA PHE A 25 13.24 3.46 -1.03
C PHE A 25 13.26 4.66 -1.99
N VAL A 26 12.10 4.92 -2.59
CA VAL A 26 11.88 6.08 -3.48
C VAL A 26 12.19 7.42 -2.79
N PHE A 27 11.89 7.55 -1.50
CA PHE A 27 12.20 8.74 -0.70
C PHE A 27 13.49 8.51 0.10
N SER A 28 14.62 8.35 -0.61
CA SER A 28 15.92 8.04 0.00
C SER A 28 16.42 9.17 0.93
N ASN A 29 16.13 10.43 0.60
CA ASN A 29 16.41 11.60 1.43
C ASN A 29 15.70 11.59 2.80
N LEU A 30 14.64 10.81 2.94
CA LEU A 30 13.90 10.60 4.19
C LEU A 30 14.21 9.26 4.87
N TYR A 31 15.28 8.57 4.46
CA TYR A 31 15.66 7.28 5.03
C TYR A 31 15.86 7.36 6.55
N ASN A 32 16.52 8.40 7.06
CA ASN A 32 16.72 8.59 8.50
C ASN A 32 15.38 8.73 9.27
N LYS A 33 14.37 9.36 8.67
CA LYS A 33 13.03 9.43 9.26
C LYS A 33 12.37 8.05 9.31
N ARG A 34 12.59 7.22 8.30
CA ARG A 34 12.12 5.83 8.29
C ARG A 34 12.82 5.00 9.34
N LEU A 35 14.15 5.14 9.48
CA LEU A 35 14.92 4.48 10.53
C LEU A 35 14.45 4.84 11.95
N GLU A 36 13.98 6.08 12.16
CA GLU A 36 13.40 6.51 13.45
C GLU A 36 12.19 5.65 13.81
N VAL A 37 11.27 5.41 12.87
CA VAL A 37 10.09 4.54 13.05
C VAL A 37 10.51 3.10 13.31
N LEU A 38 11.44 2.57 12.51
CA LEU A 38 11.93 1.19 12.65
C LEU A 38 12.65 0.98 13.99
N THR A 39 13.37 1.97 14.49
CA THR A 39 14.02 1.93 15.80
C THR A 39 12.98 1.89 16.92
N LYS A 40 11.91 2.67 16.84
CA LYS A 40 10.81 2.63 17.81
C LYS A 40 10.09 1.28 17.77
N TYR A 41 9.83 0.71 16.59
CA TYR A 41 9.26 -0.62 16.43
C TYR A 41 10.14 -1.71 17.06
N LYS A 42 11.43 -1.72 16.74
CA LYS A 42 12.43 -2.64 17.32
C LYS A 42 12.48 -2.54 18.85
N ASN A 43 12.53 -1.32 19.39
CA ASN A 43 12.61 -1.10 20.83
C ASN A 43 11.32 -1.53 21.55
N HIS A 44 10.16 -1.33 20.92
CA HIS A 44 8.89 -1.82 21.44
C HIS A 44 8.89 -3.34 21.54
N ILE A 45 9.26 -4.04 20.48
CA ILE A 45 9.34 -5.50 20.44
C ILE A 45 10.29 -6.03 21.53
N LYS A 46 11.47 -5.43 21.71
CA LYS A 46 12.45 -5.84 22.72
C LYS A 46 11.96 -5.70 24.16
N GLN A 47 10.98 -4.84 24.40
CA GLN A 47 10.43 -4.59 25.72
C GLN A 47 9.18 -5.44 26.02
N CYS A 48 8.60 -6.09 25.01
CA CYS A 48 7.44 -6.93 25.16
C CYS A 48 7.79 -8.30 25.75
N SER A 49 6.98 -8.78 26.68
CA SER A 49 6.94 -10.18 27.08
C SER A 49 6.40 -11.07 25.93
N GLU A 50 6.58 -12.38 26.01
CA GLU A 50 6.08 -13.33 24.99
C GLU A 50 4.56 -13.17 24.77
N GLY A 51 3.76 -13.03 25.85
CA GLY A 51 2.32 -12.84 25.74
C GLY A 51 1.90 -11.49 25.12
N GLU A 52 2.71 -10.45 25.27
CA GLU A 52 2.51 -9.16 24.62
C GLU A 52 2.85 -9.23 23.13
N LEU A 53 3.93 -9.96 22.76
CA LEU A 53 4.29 -10.22 21.37
C LEU A 53 3.23 -11.03 20.64
N GLU A 54 2.65 -12.06 21.30
CA GLU A 54 1.52 -12.83 20.75
C GLU A 54 0.34 -11.92 20.38
N LYS A 55 -0.01 -10.99 21.25
CA LYS A 55 -1.09 -10.01 21.02
C LYS A 55 -0.72 -9.02 19.93
N PHE A 56 0.48 -8.46 19.98
CA PHE A 56 0.98 -7.44 19.05
C PHE A 56 1.06 -7.97 17.62
N PHE A 57 1.65 -9.15 17.43
CA PHE A 57 1.72 -9.78 16.12
C PHE A 57 0.42 -10.50 15.73
N GLY A 58 -0.41 -10.91 16.72
CA GLY A 58 -1.58 -11.75 16.51
C GLY A 58 -1.21 -13.15 16.03
N ILE A 59 -0.10 -13.71 16.53
CA ILE A 59 0.46 -15.01 16.14
C ILE A 59 0.74 -15.79 17.41
N LYS A 60 0.43 -17.11 17.38
CA LYS A 60 0.73 -18.04 18.46
C LYS A 60 1.96 -18.93 18.21
N ASP A 61 2.39 -19.00 16.93
CA ASP A 61 3.57 -19.77 16.56
C ASP A 61 4.84 -19.10 17.09
N LYS A 62 5.55 -19.79 17.97
CA LYS A 62 6.75 -19.28 18.66
C LYS A 62 7.91 -19.04 17.69
N ASN A 63 8.09 -19.90 16.69
CA ASN A 63 9.16 -19.76 15.73
C ASN A 63 8.94 -18.51 14.87
N GLU A 64 7.70 -18.29 14.41
CA GLU A 64 7.36 -17.08 13.68
C GLU A 64 7.47 -15.82 14.52
N MET A 65 7.10 -15.86 15.82
CA MET A 65 7.32 -14.73 16.74
C MET A 65 8.79 -14.40 16.90
N GLN A 66 9.66 -15.43 17.06
CA GLN A 66 11.10 -15.24 17.14
C GLN A 66 11.69 -14.65 15.85
N GLU A 67 11.25 -15.12 14.69
CA GLU A 67 11.62 -14.56 13.39
C GLU A 67 11.23 -13.07 13.29
N LEU A 68 10.01 -12.73 13.70
CA LEU A 68 9.49 -11.35 13.67
C LEU A 68 10.21 -10.44 14.67
N ALA A 69 10.65 -10.98 15.80
CA ALA A 69 11.38 -10.23 16.84
C ALA A 69 12.84 -9.94 16.50
N GLN A 70 13.40 -10.55 15.45
CA GLN A 70 14.74 -10.22 14.97
C GLN A 70 14.84 -8.77 14.49
N ASP A 71 16.06 -8.25 14.40
CA ASP A 71 16.30 -6.87 13.94
C ASP A 71 15.83 -6.69 12.50
N ILE A 72 14.79 -5.89 12.34
CA ILE A 72 14.15 -5.67 11.05
C ILE A 72 15.09 -5.04 10.01
N ILE A 73 16.12 -4.30 10.45
CA ILE A 73 17.06 -3.60 9.56
C ILE A 73 18.03 -4.58 8.89
N THR A 74 18.33 -5.72 9.56
CA THR A 74 19.27 -6.72 9.06
C THR A 74 18.62 -7.87 8.29
N LYS A 75 17.29 -7.86 8.17
CA LYS A 75 16.57 -8.91 7.45
C LYS A 75 16.65 -8.71 5.94
N ASP A 76 16.73 -9.83 5.23
CA ASP A 76 16.59 -9.85 3.78
C ASP A 76 15.23 -9.34 3.31
N THR A 77 15.21 -8.82 2.10
CA THR A 77 14.09 -8.06 1.55
C THR A 77 13.54 -8.68 0.25
N ILE A 78 12.40 -8.16 -0.18
CA ILE A 78 11.81 -8.34 -1.50
C ILE A 78 11.05 -7.06 -1.87
N LYS A 79 10.72 -6.86 -3.13
CA LYS A 79 9.86 -5.73 -3.55
C LYS A 79 8.58 -5.67 -2.72
N ALA A 80 8.15 -4.46 -2.36
CA ALA A 80 6.94 -4.25 -1.56
C ALA A 80 5.71 -4.89 -2.20
N ILE A 81 5.56 -4.81 -3.52
CA ILE A 81 4.45 -5.42 -4.26
C ILE A 81 4.42 -6.95 -4.12
N GLN A 82 5.57 -7.60 -4.02
CA GLN A 82 5.71 -9.04 -3.84
C GLN A 82 5.65 -9.45 -2.36
N ARG A 83 5.92 -8.50 -1.45
CA ARG A 83 5.80 -8.73 -0.01
C ARG A 83 4.36 -8.88 0.44
N TYR A 84 3.44 -8.08 -0.09
CA TYR A 84 2.04 -8.10 0.30
C TYR A 84 1.24 -9.19 -0.44
N ASN A 85 0.44 -9.93 0.33
CA ASN A 85 -0.51 -10.94 -0.14
C ASN A 85 -1.94 -10.51 0.19
N GLY A 86 -2.93 -11.29 -0.29
CA GLY A 86 -4.34 -11.11 0.02
C GLY A 86 -5.12 -10.52 -1.14
N VAL A 87 -6.43 -10.42 -0.97
CA VAL A 87 -7.41 -10.29 -2.05
C VAL A 87 -7.03 -9.30 -3.15
N ALA A 88 -6.60 -8.08 -2.82
CA ALA A 88 -6.25 -7.11 -3.86
C ALA A 88 -4.97 -7.51 -4.63
N PHE A 89 -3.99 -8.08 -3.94
CA PHE A 89 -2.73 -8.54 -4.53
C PHE A 89 -2.93 -9.83 -5.33
N ASP A 90 -3.82 -10.72 -4.88
CA ASP A 90 -4.20 -11.94 -5.61
C ASP A 90 -4.87 -11.59 -6.95
N TYR A 91 -5.76 -10.57 -6.97
CA TYR A 91 -6.39 -10.10 -8.20
C TYR A 91 -5.49 -9.24 -9.10
N LEU A 92 -4.48 -8.59 -8.56
CA LEU A 92 -3.40 -7.96 -9.34
C LEU A 92 -2.56 -9.03 -10.03
N ASP A 93 -2.25 -10.12 -9.29
CA ASP A 93 -1.48 -11.27 -9.80
C ASP A 93 -0.17 -10.84 -10.47
N TYR A 94 0.65 -10.10 -9.70
CA TYR A 94 1.86 -9.41 -10.16
C TYR A 94 2.85 -10.36 -10.85
N GLU A 95 3.01 -11.58 -10.33
CA GLU A 95 3.98 -12.54 -10.85
C GLU A 95 3.65 -13.02 -12.27
N ASN A 96 2.37 -12.99 -12.66
CA ASN A 96 1.88 -13.38 -13.98
C ASN A 96 1.68 -12.19 -14.92
N LEU A 97 2.19 -11.00 -14.58
CA LEU A 97 2.23 -9.85 -15.48
C LEU A 97 3.43 -9.94 -16.45
N SER A 98 3.28 -9.33 -17.62
CA SER A 98 4.42 -9.10 -18.52
C SER A 98 5.46 -8.19 -17.86
N GLU A 99 6.70 -8.20 -18.35
CA GLU A 99 7.77 -7.33 -17.85
C GLU A 99 7.37 -5.85 -17.90
N ALA A 100 6.83 -5.38 -19.01
CA ALA A 100 6.36 -4.02 -19.16
C ALA A 100 5.23 -3.66 -18.17
N SER A 101 4.30 -4.61 -17.91
CA SER A 101 3.23 -4.40 -16.93
C SER A 101 3.75 -4.38 -15.49
N ARG A 102 4.77 -5.19 -15.18
CA ARG A 102 5.46 -5.14 -13.88
C ARG A 102 6.19 -3.83 -13.68
N GLU A 103 6.88 -3.35 -14.70
CA GLU A 103 7.55 -2.04 -14.67
C GLU A 103 6.55 -0.91 -14.43
N TYR A 104 5.39 -0.95 -15.11
CA TYR A 104 4.30 -0.01 -14.86
C TYR A 104 3.86 -0.01 -13.37
N ILE A 105 3.64 -1.18 -12.77
CA ILE A 105 3.27 -1.32 -11.35
C ILE A 105 4.38 -0.76 -10.46
N ASP A 106 5.61 -1.16 -10.71
CA ASP A 106 6.81 -0.80 -9.94
C ASP A 106 7.01 0.72 -9.85
N GLU A 107 6.74 1.44 -10.94
CA GLU A 107 6.99 2.89 -11.05
C GLU A 107 5.79 3.75 -10.65
N ASN A 108 4.57 3.20 -10.64
CA ASN A 108 3.37 4.01 -10.51
C ASN A 108 2.57 3.77 -9.23
N ILE A 109 2.81 2.67 -8.49
CA ILE A 109 2.03 2.35 -7.30
C ILE A 109 2.75 2.78 -6.03
N LEU A 110 2.18 3.75 -5.30
CA LEU A 110 2.65 4.17 -3.97
C LEU A 110 1.79 3.48 -2.90
N ILE A 111 2.40 2.55 -2.17
CA ILE A 111 1.75 1.76 -1.11
C ILE A 111 1.97 2.45 0.23
N PHE A 112 0.91 2.61 1.03
CA PHE A 112 0.99 3.20 2.38
C PHE A 112 1.14 2.11 3.43
N SER A 113 2.38 1.68 3.67
CA SER A 113 2.72 0.64 4.64
C SER A 113 2.45 1.07 6.08
N ASN A 114 1.91 0.17 6.93
CA ASN A 114 1.70 0.45 8.35
C ASN A 114 3.03 0.75 9.08
N LEU A 115 4.15 0.12 8.67
CA LEU A 115 5.45 0.28 9.33
C LEU A 115 6.41 1.17 8.53
N PHE A 116 6.44 0.99 7.20
CA PHE A 116 7.40 1.69 6.34
C PHE A 116 6.87 3.01 5.78
N GLY A 117 5.58 3.34 6.04
CA GLY A 117 4.93 4.54 5.49
C GLY A 117 4.78 4.48 3.97
N PRO A 118 4.90 5.62 3.25
CA PRO A 118 4.78 5.65 1.80
C PRO A 118 6.00 5.00 1.14
N ILE A 119 5.78 3.96 0.34
CA ILE A 119 6.78 3.20 -0.41
C ILE A 119 6.28 2.90 -1.82
N LEU A 120 7.16 2.90 -2.81
CA LEU A 120 6.82 2.41 -4.15
C LEU A 120 6.66 0.89 -4.16
N ALA A 121 5.93 0.38 -5.14
CA ALA A 121 5.77 -1.05 -5.37
C ALA A 121 7.11 -1.78 -5.50
N LYS A 122 8.13 -1.15 -6.10
CA LYS A 122 9.49 -1.68 -6.26
C LYS A 122 10.39 -1.53 -5.03
N ASP A 123 10.03 -0.72 -4.04
CA ASP A 123 10.85 -0.51 -2.84
C ASP A 123 11.04 -1.82 -2.09
N LEU A 124 12.24 -2.00 -1.51
CA LEU A 124 12.63 -3.25 -0.87
C LEU A 124 12.28 -3.23 0.61
N ILE A 125 11.47 -4.19 1.04
CA ILE A 125 11.07 -4.31 2.45
C ILE A 125 11.22 -5.73 2.98
N PRO A 126 11.62 -5.89 4.25
CA PRO A 126 11.73 -7.20 4.90
C PRO A 126 10.36 -7.76 5.30
N TYR A 127 10.33 -9.02 5.71
CA TYR A 127 9.16 -9.59 6.36
C TYR A 127 8.96 -8.98 7.75
N TYR A 128 7.75 -8.47 7.98
CA TYR A 128 7.36 -7.83 9.25
C TYR A 128 5.87 -8.02 9.52
N LYS A 129 5.47 -7.77 10.75
CA LYS A 129 4.05 -7.73 11.13
C LYS A 129 3.75 -6.51 11.99
N LEU A 130 2.80 -5.72 11.51
CA LEU A 130 2.19 -4.63 12.23
C LEU A 130 0.77 -4.47 11.69
N LYS A 131 -0.23 -4.64 12.56
CA LYS A 131 -1.64 -4.54 12.17
C LYS A 131 -2.03 -3.10 11.88
N GLN A 132 -3.06 -2.93 11.08
CA GLN A 132 -3.65 -1.62 10.85
C GLN A 132 -4.10 -0.97 12.16
N GLY A 133 -3.57 0.22 12.46
CA GLY A 133 -3.92 0.97 13.67
C GLY A 133 -3.27 0.46 14.96
N GLU A 134 -2.37 -0.54 14.88
CA GLU A 134 -1.59 -0.99 16.03
C GLU A 134 -0.66 0.13 16.52
N LYS A 135 -0.54 0.27 17.83
CA LYS A 135 0.25 1.33 18.44
C LYS A 135 1.61 0.84 18.89
N ILE A 136 2.63 1.65 18.68
CA ILE A 136 3.95 1.50 19.28
C ILE A 136 4.03 2.45 20.47
N LYS A 137 3.58 2.02 21.65
CA LYS A 137 3.44 2.89 22.83
C LYS A 137 2.69 4.18 22.49
N ASP A 138 3.25 5.33 22.84
CA ASP A 138 2.67 6.67 22.60
C ASP A 138 3.04 7.24 21.21
N PHE A 139 3.58 6.43 20.31
CA PHE A 139 4.03 6.87 19.01
C PHE A 139 2.96 6.65 17.94
N ASN A 140 2.48 7.75 17.34
CA ASN A 140 1.51 7.73 16.24
C ASN A 140 2.25 7.69 14.91
N ILE A 141 2.33 6.50 14.32
CA ILE A 141 3.06 6.23 13.07
C ILE A 141 2.45 7.02 11.91
N GLU A 142 1.12 7.01 11.77
CA GLU A 142 0.41 7.66 10.68
C GLU A 142 0.68 9.17 10.68
N LYS A 143 0.56 9.79 11.85
CA LYS A 143 0.86 11.22 12.02
C LYS A 143 2.33 11.52 11.72
N PHE A 144 3.25 10.69 12.21
CA PHE A 144 4.68 10.87 11.95
C PHE A 144 5.01 10.85 10.45
N TYR A 145 4.49 9.87 9.71
CA TYR A 145 4.68 9.81 8.26
C TYR A 145 4.01 10.99 7.56
N LYS A 146 2.81 11.36 7.96
CA LYS A 146 2.12 12.53 7.40
C LYS A 146 2.95 13.80 7.58
N ASP A 147 3.45 14.05 8.79
CA ASP A 147 4.18 15.27 9.12
C ASP A 147 5.55 15.36 8.41
N ASN A 148 6.21 14.23 8.16
CA ASN A 148 7.56 14.21 7.62
C ASN A 148 7.65 13.87 6.12
N PHE A 149 6.64 13.24 5.52
CA PHE A 149 6.70 12.76 4.14
C PHE A 149 5.75 13.50 3.17
N SER A 150 4.80 14.29 3.66
CA SER A 150 3.79 14.92 2.79
C SER A 150 4.39 15.79 1.70
N ASP A 151 5.43 16.57 2.01
CA ASP A 151 6.04 17.48 1.03
C ASP A 151 6.77 16.71 -0.09
N GLU A 152 7.43 15.60 0.24
CA GLU A 152 8.07 14.75 -0.78
C GLU A 152 7.04 13.98 -1.61
N ILE A 153 5.92 13.55 -0.99
CA ILE A 153 4.81 12.96 -1.74
C ILE A 153 4.18 14.01 -2.66
N ASP A 154 3.99 15.26 -2.20
CA ASP A 154 3.45 16.34 -3.03
C ASP A 154 4.33 16.60 -4.27
N LYS A 155 5.67 16.57 -4.13
CA LYS A 155 6.62 16.67 -5.25
C LYS A 155 6.54 15.45 -6.18
N PHE A 156 6.48 14.24 -5.61
CA PHE A 156 6.37 12.99 -6.38
C PHE A 156 5.09 12.91 -7.22
N LEU A 157 4.02 13.55 -6.73
CA LEU A 157 2.71 13.61 -7.39
C LEU A 157 2.55 14.86 -8.27
N GLU A 158 3.58 15.69 -8.40
CA GLU A 158 3.50 16.91 -9.20
C GLU A 158 3.31 16.59 -10.69
N ASN A 159 2.35 17.27 -11.32
CA ASN A 159 1.97 17.07 -12.73
C ASN A 159 1.47 15.67 -13.09
N GLU A 160 1.10 14.86 -12.09
CA GLU A 160 0.58 13.51 -12.31
C GLU A 160 -0.94 13.44 -12.18
N LEU A 161 -1.58 12.61 -13.00
CA LEU A 161 -2.93 12.14 -12.71
C LEU A 161 -2.86 11.22 -11.49
N ILE A 162 -3.61 11.54 -10.45
CA ILE A 162 -3.63 10.78 -9.21
C ILE A 162 -4.89 9.93 -9.15
N ILE A 163 -4.72 8.62 -8.90
CA ILE A 163 -5.81 7.71 -8.57
C ILE A 163 -5.65 7.24 -7.13
N ASP A 164 -6.60 7.57 -6.26
CA ASP A 164 -6.60 7.11 -4.87
C ASP A 164 -7.45 5.85 -4.70
N LEU A 165 -6.81 4.71 -4.58
CA LEU A 165 -7.41 3.41 -4.29
C LEU A 165 -7.17 2.96 -2.85
N ARG A 166 -6.72 3.85 -1.96
CA ARG A 166 -6.52 3.51 -0.55
C ARG A 166 -7.85 3.19 0.14
N ALA A 167 -7.79 2.34 1.14
CA ALA A 167 -8.84 2.25 2.15
C ALA A 167 -8.76 3.48 3.07
N LYS A 168 -9.90 3.96 3.54
CA LYS A 168 -10.04 5.20 4.33
C LYS A 168 -9.04 5.36 5.49
N PHE A 169 -8.64 4.26 6.13
CA PHE A 169 -7.65 4.31 7.21
C PHE A 169 -6.33 4.93 6.76
N TYR A 170 -5.87 4.62 5.54
CA TYR A 170 -4.56 5.03 5.01
C TYR A 170 -4.51 6.49 4.55
N GLU A 171 -5.65 7.19 4.50
CA GLU A 171 -5.71 8.64 4.31
C GLU A 171 -5.06 9.40 5.47
N LYS A 172 -4.92 8.76 6.65
CA LYS A 172 -4.22 9.32 7.82
C LYS A 172 -2.73 9.53 7.59
N PHE A 173 -2.11 8.80 6.65
CA PHE A 173 -0.69 8.92 6.32
C PHE A 173 -0.38 10.10 5.40
N TYR A 174 -1.34 10.50 4.57
CA TYR A 174 -1.19 11.59 3.62
C TYR A 174 -2.53 12.10 3.14
N THR A 175 -2.69 13.43 3.10
CA THR A 175 -3.87 14.10 2.55
C THR A 175 -3.52 14.69 1.19
N ILE A 176 -4.22 14.28 0.14
CA ILE A 176 -4.00 14.78 -1.22
C ILE A 176 -4.42 16.25 -1.30
N LYS A 177 -3.53 17.10 -1.83
CA LYS A 177 -3.72 18.57 -1.90
C LYS A 177 -4.00 19.06 -3.33
N ARG A 178 -4.28 18.17 -4.28
CA ARG A 178 -4.55 18.48 -5.70
C ARG A 178 -5.68 17.60 -6.24
N PRO A 179 -6.24 17.88 -7.42
CA PRO A 179 -7.30 17.05 -8.01
C PRO A 179 -6.89 15.59 -8.11
N PHE A 180 -7.78 14.68 -7.74
CA PHE A 180 -7.57 13.24 -7.80
C PHE A 180 -8.85 12.48 -8.10
N LEU A 181 -8.69 11.31 -8.71
CA LEU A 181 -9.75 10.35 -8.99
C LEU A 181 -9.79 9.27 -7.91
N THR A 182 -10.99 8.81 -7.55
CA THR A 182 -11.17 7.60 -6.75
C THR A 182 -12.26 6.72 -7.33
N LEU A 183 -12.17 5.40 -7.11
CA LEU A 183 -13.14 4.42 -7.58
C LEU A 183 -13.86 3.80 -6.39
N THR A 184 -15.19 3.87 -6.42
CA THR A 184 -16.07 3.23 -5.43
C THR A 184 -16.84 2.11 -6.10
N PHE A 185 -16.70 0.88 -5.56
CA PHE A 185 -17.33 -0.33 -6.09
C PHE A 185 -18.55 -0.72 -5.27
N LEU A 186 -19.70 -0.82 -5.92
CA LEU A 186 -20.97 -1.22 -5.30
C LEU A 186 -21.45 -2.54 -5.87
N LYS A 187 -21.98 -3.42 -5.02
CA LYS A 187 -22.79 -4.58 -5.41
C LYS A 187 -24.13 -4.47 -4.75
N ASN A 188 -25.21 -4.52 -5.55
CA ASN A 188 -26.59 -4.32 -5.05
C ASN A 188 -26.71 -3.00 -4.23
N SER A 189 -26.13 -1.91 -4.75
CA SER A 189 -26.10 -0.58 -4.12
C SER A 189 -25.38 -0.51 -2.76
N LYS A 190 -24.61 -1.53 -2.37
CA LYS A 190 -23.84 -1.57 -1.12
C LYS A 190 -22.34 -1.71 -1.41
N SER A 191 -21.54 -0.95 -0.67
CA SER A 191 -20.08 -1.13 -0.68
C SER A 191 -19.72 -2.31 0.23
N LEU A 192 -19.25 -3.40 -0.37
CA LEU A 192 -18.79 -4.60 0.34
C LEU A 192 -17.26 -4.66 0.30
N SER A 193 -16.62 -4.69 1.45
CA SER A 193 -15.17 -4.55 1.58
C SER A 193 -14.37 -5.60 0.79
N HIS A 194 -14.84 -6.85 0.73
CA HIS A 194 -14.19 -7.92 -0.03
C HIS A 194 -14.20 -7.64 -1.53
N PHE A 195 -15.35 -7.27 -2.09
CA PHE A 195 -15.47 -6.90 -3.51
C PHE A 195 -14.63 -5.67 -3.84
N ALA A 196 -14.66 -4.64 -2.98
CA ALA A 196 -13.85 -3.44 -3.18
C ALA A 196 -12.34 -3.77 -3.24
N LYS A 197 -11.85 -4.69 -2.40
CA LYS A 197 -10.44 -5.15 -2.46
C LYS A 197 -10.15 -5.87 -3.79
N ALA A 198 -11.00 -6.81 -4.21
CA ALA A 198 -10.84 -7.55 -5.45
C ALA A 198 -10.77 -6.61 -6.67
N TYR A 199 -11.73 -5.68 -6.76
CA TYR A 199 -11.78 -4.74 -7.90
C TYR A 199 -10.63 -3.73 -7.90
N ARG A 200 -10.13 -3.30 -6.75
CA ARG A 200 -8.90 -2.50 -6.70
C ARG A 200 -7.72 -3.25 -7.33
N GLY A 201 -7.54 -4.53 -7.01
CA GLY A 201 -6.52 -5.37 -7.63
C GLY A 201 -6.73 -5.58 -9.13
N LYS A 202 -7.98 -5.91 -9.55
CA LYS A 202 -8.34 -6.00 -10.98
C LYS A 202 -8.02 -4.71 -11.74
N MET A 203 -8.35 -3.54 -11.17
CA MET A 203 -8.05 -2.25 -11.78
C MET A 203 -6.56 -2.01 -11.95
N LEU A 204 -5.73 -2.31 -10.93
CA LEU A 204 -4.27 -2.22 -11.08
C LEU A 204 -3.76 -3.10 -12.23
N ARG A 205 -4.25 -4.34 -12.33
CA ARG A 205 -3.89 -5.26 -13.42
C ARG A 205 -4.26 -4.69 -14.81
N ILE A 206 -5.46 -4.15 -14.94
CA ILE A 206 -5.92 -3.56 -16.21
C ILE A 206 -5.10 -2.33 -16.57
N LEU A 207 -4.86 -1.42 -15.61
CA LEU A 207 -4.06 -0.22 -15.82
C LEU A 207 -2.65 -0.58 -16.33
N ALA A 208 -2.02 -1.58 -15.73
CA ALA A 208 -0.70 -2.04 -16.12
C ALA A 208 -0.70 -2.74 -17.49
N ASN A 209 -1.60 -3.69 -17.72
CA ASN A 209 -1.64 -4.46 -18.97
C ASN A 209 -1.97 -3.60 -20.19
N LYS A 210 -2.72 -2.52 -19.99
CA LYS A 210 -3.12 -1.60 -21.03
C LYS A 210 -2.27 -0.32 -21.08
N ASN A 211 -1.27 -0.20 -20.20
CA ASN A 211 -0.40 0.97 -20.08
C ASN A 211 -1.20 2.29 -20.01
N ILE A 212 -2.20 2.34 -19.12
CA ILE A 212 -3.15 3.46 -19.03
C ILE A 212 -2.54 4.62 -18.24
N HIS A 213 -2.59 5.83 -18.82
CA HIS A 213 -2.06 7.06 -18.22
C HIS A 213 -3.05 8.23 -18.19
N SER A 214 -4.29 8.04 -18.68
CA SER A 214 -5.33 9.07 -18.63
C SER A 214 -6.63 8.56 -18.04
N LYS A 215 -7.48 9.48 -17.58
CA LYS A 215 -8.81 9.18 -17.07
C LYS A 215 -9.72 8.60 -18.16
N GLU A 216 -9.67 9.17 -19.36
CA GLU A 216 -10.47 8.73 -20.50
C GLU A 216 -10.15 7.27 -20.83
N ALA A 217 -8.87 6.94 -20.98
CA ALA A 217 -8.43 5.57 -21.23
C ALA A 217 -8.81 4.61 -20.08
N LEU A 218 -8.79 5.06 -18.80
CA LEU A 218 -9.25 4.25 -17.68
C LEU A 218 -10.74 3.94 -17.81
N LEU A 219 -11.59 4.94 -18.10
CA LEU A 219 -13.04 4.76 -18.21
C LEU A 219 -13.44 3.90 -19.42
N GLU A 220 -12.72 4.00 -20.53
CA GLU A 220 -12.92 3.17 -21.74
C GLU A 220 -12.49 1.70 -21.53
N ASN A 221 -11.63 1.43 -20.57
CA ASN A 221 -11.09 0.09 -20.30
C ASN A 221 -11.60 -0.53 -18.99
N LEU A 222 -12.75 -0.08 -18.49
CA LEU A 222 -13.39 -0.73 -17.34
C LEU A 222 -13.73 -2.19 -17.67
N PRO A 223 -13.61 -3.12 -16.69
CA PRO A 223 -14.08 -4.50 -16.86
C PRO A 223 -15.55 -4.56 -17.29
N ASN A 224 -15.92 -5.55 -18.10
CA ASN A 224 -17.29 -5.72 -18.61
C ASN A 224 -18.33 -5.93 -17.48
N ASP A 225 -17.88 -6.40 -16.32
CA ASP A 225 -18.68 -6.61 -15.12
C ASP A 225 -18.82 -5.34 -14.26
N LEU A 226 -18.31 -4.17 -14.75
CA LEU A 226 -18.47 -2.87 -14.10
C LEU A 226 -19.24 -1.90 -15.01
N LYS A 227 -20.19 -1.17 -14.42
CA LYS A 227 -20.87 -0.05 -15.08
C LYS A 227 -20.75 1.22 -14.25
N ILE A 228 -20.48 2.34 -14.92
CA ILE A 228 -20.51 3.65 -14.27
C ILE A 228 -21.95 3.94 -13.86
N LYS A 229 -22.17 4.10 -12.57
CA LYS A 229 -23.44 4.52 -11.99
C LYS A 229 -23.54 6.04 -11.91
N GLU A 230 -22.48 6.66 -11.43
CA GLU A 230 -22.45 8.09 -11.15
C GLU A 230 -21.00 8.58 -11.05
N ILE A 231 -20.78 9.84 -11.43
CA ILE A 231 -19.51 10.56 -11.17
C ILE A 231 -19.84 11.77 -10.31
N LYS A 232 -19.19 11.87 -9.14
CA LYS A 232 -19.35 12.95 -8.17
C LYS A 232 -18.07 13.75 -8.04
N ILE A 233 -18.20 15.09 -8.06
CA ILE A 233 -17.07 15.98 -7.79
C ILE A 233 -17.32 16.67 -6.45
N GLN A 234 -16.39 16.52 -5.52
CA GLN A 234 -16.42 17.13 -4.19
C GLN A 234 -15.06 17.76 -3.88
N GLY A 235 -14.94 19.06 -4.06
CA GLY A 235 -13.65 19.76 -3.93
C GLY A 235 -12.61 19.22 -4.90
N LEU A 236 -11.52 18.67 -4.39
CA LEU A 236 -10.43 18.08 -5.18
C LEU A 236 -10.70 16.63 -5.61
N LYS A 237 -11.71 15.98 -5.01
CA LYS A 237 -12.01 14.57 -5.26
C LYS A 237 -13.04 14.42 -6.40
N GLU A 238 -12.69 13.67 -7.42
CA GLU A 238 -13.62 13.11 -8.39
C GLU A 238 -13.83 11.62 -8.08
N GLU A 239 -15.04 11.23 -7.73
CA GLU A 239 -15.42 9.88 -7.37
C GLU A 239 -16.23 9.23 -8.48
N VAL A 240 -15.68 8.20 -9.10
CA VAL A 240 -16.40 7.34 -10.04
C VAL A 240 -17.00 6.17 -9.27
N ILE A 241 -18.35 6.16 -9.21
CA ILE A 241 -19.12 5.10 -8.56
C ILE A 241 -19.45 4.05 -9.60
N LEU A 242 -19.03 2.82 -9.35
CA LEU A 242 -19.12 1.68 -10.26
C LEU A 242 -20.02 0.61 -9.64
N ASP A 243 -21.08 0.21 -10.36
CA ASP A 243 -21.90 -0.94 -10.00
C ASP A 243 -21.33 -2.23 -10.61
N ILE A 244 -21.20 -3.26 -9.77
CA ILE A 244 -20.84 -4.63 -10.18
C ILE A 244 -22.09 -5.30 -10.73
N VAL A 245 -22.09 -5.56 -12.04
CA VAL A 245 -23.21 -6.13 -12.81
C VAL A 245 -22.92 -7.58 -13.20
N SER A 246 -22.94 -8.48 -12.24
CA SER A 246 -22.74 -9.92 -12.48
C SER A 246 -23.62 -10.75 -11.54
#